data_7061c52f1d2de36aff8cce205e5b3588
#
_entry.id   7061c52f1d2de36aff8cce205e5b3588
#
_cell.length_a   1.000
_cell.length_b   1.000
_cell.length_c   1.000
_cell.angle_alpha   90.00
_cell.angle_beta   90.00
_cell.angle_gamma   90.00
#
_symmetry.space_group_name_H-M   'P 1'
#
loop_
_entity.id
_entity.type
_entity.pdbx_description
1 polymer ?
#
loop_
_entity_poly.entity_id
_entity_poly.type
_entity_poly.pdbx_seq_one_letter_code
_entity_poly.pdbx_strand_id
1 'polypeptide(L)'
;MKHMSNQPRRASVPGVRRDLALATLCGLVLGGCATDEFGNRRALTESEAGVAIGSAAGAAAGALLGSRSADAGKGALIGAVGGAIAGGLVGSYMERQRKDFERVLAAEIARGDIRVEALPDDRLRVGMTSSTAFDVDSTDIKPGFYSTLDKISAVVNKYGKTRLDIAGHTDDTGTAAYNQGLSERRAAAVESYLLTERVLPQRLRSSGYGESRPVASNTSAYGRTLNRRVEITIDPIVAETG
;
A
#
# COMPACT_ATOMS: atom_id res chain seq x y z
N MET A 1 60.09 -63.30 25.17
CA MET A 1 59.12 -62.36 25.68
C MET A 1 58.47 -61.65 24.48
N LYS A 2 57.26 -62.10 24.14
CA LYS A 2 56.51 -61.54 22.99
C LYS A 2 55.55 -60.52 23.48
N HIS A 3 55.71 -59.27 23.04
CA HIS A 3 54.72 -58.23 23.27
C HIS A 3 53.69 -58.21 22.09
N MET A 4 52.52 -58.67 22.40
CA MET A 4 51.36 -58.54 21.48
C MET A 4 50.77 -57.13 21.63
N SER A 5 50.88 -56.38 20.58
CA SER A 5 50.18 -55.09 20.47
C SER A 5 48.77 -55.33 19.97
N ASN A 6 47.81 -55.04 20.79
CA ASN A 6 46.36 -55.10 20.49
C ASN A 6 45.92 -53.80 19.87
N GLN A 7 45.67 -53.76 18.56
CA GLN A 7 45.04 -52.61 17.91
C GLN A 7 43.53 -52.84 17.85
N PRO A 8 42.72 -51.87 18.27
CA PRO A 8 41.28 -51.98 18.11
C PRO A 8 40.87 -51.69 16.65
N ARG A 9 40.06 -52.59 16.12
CA ARG A 9 39.44 -52.51 14.79
C ARG A 9 38.57 -51.28 14.73
N ARG A 10 38.79 -50.33 13.75
CA ARG A 10 37.90 -49.34 13.37
C ARG A 10 36.60 -49.91 12.76
N ALA A 11 35.49 -49.76 13.44
CA ALA A 11 34.20 -50.04 12.90
C ALA A 11 33.87 -48.98 11.79
N SER A 12 33.66 -49.48 10.58
CA SER A 12 33.15 -48.69 9.46
C SER A 12 31.69 -48.33 9.72
N VAL A 13 31.43 -47.07 9.89
CA VAL A 13 30.07 -46.52 9.92
C VAL A 13 29.50 -46.55 8.49
N PRO A 14 28.34 -47.19 8.24
CA PRO A 14 27.71 -47.16 6.91
C PRO A 14 27.27 -45.76 6.61
N GLY A 15 27.57 -45.31 5.38
CA GLY A 15 27.20 -43.97 4.87
C GLY A 15 25.71 -43.72 4.96
N VAL A 16 25.36 -42.69 5.69
CA VAL A 16 24.02 -42.10 5.65
C VAL A 16 23.82 -41.52 4.26
N ARG A 17 23.07 -42.26 3.46
CA ARG A 17 22.51 -41.68 2.21
C ARG A 17 21.68 -40.45 2.60
N ARG A 18 22.12 -39.33 2.12
CA ARG A 18 21.29 -38.09 2.11
C ARG A 18 20.14 -38.32 1.15
N ASP A 19 19.14 -39.06 1.59
CA ASP A 19 17.86 -39.07 0.94
C ASP A 19 17.28 -37.63 1.16
N LEU A 20 17.15 -36.94 0.07
CA LEU A 20 16.45 -35.65 -0.03
C LEU A 20 15.03 -35.92 0.46
N ALA A 21 14.80 -35.69 1.74
CA ALA A 21 13.44 -35.59 2.23
C ALA A 21 12.85 -34.32 1.60
N LEU A 22 12.17 -34.53 0.48
CA LEU A 22 11.20 -33.59 -0.06
C LEU A 22 10.15 -33.49 1.04
N ALA A 23 10.35 -32.52 1.95
CA ALA A 23 9.32 -32.17 2.92
C ALA A 23 8.14 -31.66 2.13
N THR A 24 7.19 -32.54 1.95
CA THR A 24 5.84 -32.23 1.53
C THR A 24 5.31 -31.23 2.54
N LEU A 25 5.38 -29.95 2.17
CA LEU A 25 4.74 -28.84 2.89
C LEU A 25 3.25 -29.00 2.68
N CYS A 26 2.70 -29.98 3.40
CA CYS A 26 1.27 -30.27 3.40
C CYS A 26 0.56 -29.13 4.10
N GLY A 27 -0.21 -28.41 3.30
CA GLY A 27 -1.00 -27.24 3.58
C GLY A 27 -1.59 -27.15 4.99
N LEU A 28 -1.12 -26.16 5.73
CA LEU A 28 -1.98 -25.44 6.65
C LEU A 28 -2.82 -24.50 5.81
N VAL A 29 -3.89 -25.01 5.23
CA VAL A 29 -5.01 -24.19 4.77
C VAL A 29 -5.62 -23.61 6.03
N LEU A 30 -5.13 -22.44 6.45
CA LEU A 30 -5.85 -21.58 7.36
C LEU A 30 -7.12 -21.20 6.61
N GLY A 31 -8.21 -21.89 6.92
CA GLY A 31 -9.53 -21.62 6.37
C GLY A 31 -9.95 -20.19 6.74
N GLY A 32 -9.56 -19.24 5.92
CA GLY A 32 -10.09 -17.89 5.92
C GLY A 32 -11.55 -18.00 5.46
N CYS A 33 -12.49 -18.05 6.40
CA CYS A 33 -13.91 -17.98 6.09
C CYS A 33 -14.23 -16.53 5.73
N ALA A 34 -14.55 -16.25 4.46
CA ALA A 34 -15.26 -15.03 4.12
C ALA A 34 -16.66 -15.11 4.72
N THR A 35 -17.15 -14.00 5.27
CA THR A 35 -18.55 -13.85 5.69
C THR A 35 -19.30 -13.05 4.64
N ASP A 36 -20.54 -13.44 4.35
CA ASP A 36 -21.44 -12.64 3.52
C ASP A 36 -21.92 -11.38 4.31
N GLU A 37 -22.68 -10.53 3.64
CA GLU A 37 -23.28 -9.33 4.22
C GLU A 37 -24.26 -9.61 5.38
N PHE A 38 -24.64 -10.86 5.59
CA PHE A 38 -25.48 -11.32 6.70
C PHE A 38 -24.67 -12.03 7.79
N GLY A 39 -23.34 -12.08 7.71
CA GLY A 39 -22.48 -12.71 8.70
C GLY A 39 -22.35 -14.23 8.59
N ASN A 40 -22.91 -14.86 7.54
CA ASN A 40 -22.80 -16.29 7.31
C ASN A 40 -21.47 -16.66 6.67
N ARG A 41 -20.89 -17.78 7.07
CA ARG A 41 -19.65 -18.30 6.47
C ARG A 41 -19.94 -18.80 5.05
N ARG A 42 -19.26 -18.24 4.04
CA ARG A 42 -19.29 -18.75 2.67
C ARG A 42 -17.90 -19.26 2.24
N ALA A 43 -17.91 -20.20 1.30
CA ALA A 43 -16.66 -20.61 0.65
C ALA A 43 -16.11 -19.43 -0.16
N LEU A 44 -14.77 -19.24 -0.10
CA LEU A 44 -14.08 -18.28 -0.96
C LEU A 44 -14.26 -18.70 -2.42
N THR A 45 -14.52 -17.74 -3.28
CA THR A 45 -14.44 -17.99 -4.73
C THR A 45 -12.99 -18.29 -5.12
N GLU A 46 -12.75 -18.99 -6.22
CA GLU A 46 -11.39 -19.32 -6.68
C GLU A 46 -10.51 -18.08 -6.83
N SER A 47 -11.07 -16.94 -7.24
CA SER A 47 -10.36 -15.68 -7.33
C SER A 47 -10.02 -15.09 -5.96
N GLU A 48 -10.93 -15.14 -4.99
CA GLU A 48 -10.69 -14.68 -3.61
C GLU A 48 -9.67 -15.56 -2.87
N ALA A 49 -9.76 -16.88 -3.07
CA ALA A 49 -8.78 -17.83 -2.52
C ALA A 49 -7.40 -17.64 -3.14
N GLY A 50 -7.31 -17.39 -4.45
CA GLY A 50 -6.06 -17.11 -5.15
C GLY A 50 -5.38 -15.84 -4.64
N VAL A 51 -6.14 -14.77 -4.39
CA VAL A 51 -5.61 -13.51 -3.83
C VAL A 51 -5.16 -13.69 -2.39
N ALA A 52 -5.95 -14.39 -1.53
CA ALA A 52 -5.60 -14.60 -0.13
C ALA A 52 -4.36 -15.48 0.04
N ILE A 53 -4.24 -16.56 -0.73
CA ILE A 53 -3.09 -17.48 -0.69
C ILE A 53 -1.88 -16.82 -1.35
N GLY A 54 -2.08 -16.12 -2.49
CA GLY A 54 -1.02 -15.45 -3.22
C GLY A 54 -0.38 -14.32 -2.43
N SER A 55 -1.16 -13.51 -1.71
CA SER A 55 -0.63 -12.38 -0.92
C SER A 55 0.17 -12.83 0.29
N ALA A 56 -0.28 -13.85 1.04
CA ALA A 56 0.43 -14.36 2.22
C ALA A 56 1.71 -15.11 1.83
N ALA A 57 1.63 -16.01 0.85
CA ALA A 57 2.79 -16.75 0.35
C ALA A 57 3.76 -15.83 -0.39
N GLY A 58 3.25 -14.88 -1.16
CA GLY A 58 4.04 -13.90 -1.88
C GLY A 58 4.78 -12.93 -0.96
N ALA A 59 4.15 -12.46 0.11
CA ALA A 59 4.81 -11.58 1.11
C ALA A 59 5.96 -12.30 1.80
N ALA A 60 5.77 -13.57 2.19
CA ALA A 60 6.83 -14.38 2.81
C ALA A 60 7.98 -14.66 1.83
N ALA A 61 7.68 -15.05 0.59
CA ALA A 61 8.68 -15.29 -0.44
C ALA A 61 9.40 -13.98 -0.83
N GLY A 62 8.67 -12.87 -0.98
CA GLY A 62 9.22 -11.56 -1.28
C GLY A 62 10.14 -11.04 -0.19
N ALA A 63 9.78 -11.22 1.09
CA ALA A 63 10.62 -10.85 2.22
C ALA A 63 11.93 -11.70 2.28
N LEU A 64 11.85 -13.00 1.97
CA LEU A 64 13.02 -13.89 1.92
C LEU A 64 13.96 -13.54 0.77
N LEU A 65 13.43 -13.16 -0.39
CA LEU A 65 14.25 -12.74 -1.54
C LEU A 65 14.83 -11.33 -1.31
N GLY A 66 14.03 -10.41 -0.74
CA GLY A 66 14.46 -9.05 -0.41
C GLY A 66 15.47 -8.97 0.74
N SER A 67 15.55 -10.00 1.62
CA SER A 67 16.53 -10.03 2.72
C SER A 67 17.99 -10.17 2.24
N ARG A 68 18.23 -10.55 0.99
CA ARG A 68 19.56 -10.59 0.38
C ARG A 68 19.99 -9.27 -0.26
N SER A 69 19.08 -8.32 -0.39
CA SER A 69 19.30 -6.96 -0.88
C SER A 69 18.79 -5.99 0.19
N ALA A 70 19.31 -4.78 0.24
CA ALA A 70 18.98 -3.77 1.26
C ALA A 70 17.48 -3.36 1.35
N ASP A 71 16.60 -3.98 0.57
CA ASP A 71 15.19 -3.60 0.36
C ASP A 71 14.17 -4.68 0.78
N ALA A 72 14.37 -5.31 1.94
CA ALA A 72 13.43 -6.32 2.46
C ALA A 72 11.96 -5.80 2.54
N GLY A 73 11.78 -4.51 2.84
CA GLY A 73 10.45 -3.86 2.86
C GLY A 73 9.79 -3.79 1.49
N LYS A 74 10.58 -3.52 0.43
CA LYS A 74 10.09 -3.47 -0.95
C LYS A 74 9.71 -4.87 -1.46
N GLY A 75 10.53 -5.88 -1.15
CA GLY A 75 10.23 -7.28 -1.46
C GLY A 75 8.94 -7.78 -0.78
N ALA A 76 8.73 -7.42 0.49
CA ALA A 76 7.52 -7.75 1.22
C ALA A 76 6.29 -7.07 0.61
N LEU A 77 6.41 -5.80 0.18
CA LEU A 77 5.33 -5.09 -0.50
C LEU A 77 4.97 -5.75 -1.83
N ILE A 78 5.97 -6.06 -2.68
CA ILE A 78 5.75 -6.73 -3.96
C ILE A 78 5.06 -8.07 -3.75
N GLY A 79 5.49 -8.84 -2.74
CA GLY A 79 4.85 -10.10 -2.38
C GLY A 79 3.41 -9.93 -1.92
N ALA A 80 3.14 -8.95 -1.04
CA ALA A 80 1.81 -8.70 -0.47
C ALA A 80 0.77 -8.29 -1.52
N VAL A 81 1.17 -7.56 -2.57
CA VAL A 81 0.26 -7.12 -3.66
C VAL A 81 0.16 -8.11 -4.82
N GLY A 82 0.69 -9.33 -4.67
CA GLY A 82 0.62 -10.36 -5.72
C GLY A 82 1.56 -10.11 -6.90
N GLY A 83 2.71 -9.49 -6.66
CA GLY A 83 3.73 -9.19 -7.66
C GLY A 83 3.75 -7.75 -8.15
N ALA A 84 4.84 -7.37 -8.82
CA ALA A 84 5.01 -6.06 -9.44
C ALA A 84 4.38 -6.00 -10.85
N ILE A 85 4.28 -4.80 -11.39
CA ILE A 85 3.87 -4.58 -12.78
C ILE A 85 5.10 -4.77 -13.66
N ALA A 86 4.98 -5.52 -14.76
CA ALA A 86 6.05 -5.58 -15.76
C ALA A 86 6.23 -4.20 -16.42
N GLY A 87 7.48 -3.73 -16.56
CA GLY A 87 7.80 -2.36 -16.95
C GLY A 87 7.04 -1.84 -18.19
N GLY A 88 6.93 -2.63 -19.26
CA GLY A 88 6.19 -2.25 -20.47
C GLY A 88 4.65 -2.13 -20.31
N LEU A 89 4.10 -2.51 -19.15
CA LEU A 89 2.65 -2.44 -18.90
C LEU A 89 2.26 -1.34 -17.90
N VAL A 90 3.24 -0.64 -17.32
CA VAL A 90 3.01 0.36 -16.26
C VAL A 90 2.09 1.46 -16.73
N GLY A 91 2.39 2.11 -17.86
CA GLY A 91 1.58 3.21 -18.39
C GLY A 91 0.14 2.82 -18.62
N SER A 92 -0.11 1.64 -19.24
CA SER A 92 -1.47 1.15 -19.49
C SER A 92 -2.23 0.81 -18.19
N TYR A 93 -1.54 0.35 -17.16
CA TYR A 93 -2.13 0.03 -15.87
C TYR A 93 -2.54 1.34 -15.15
N MET A 94 -1.65 2.31 -15.11
CA MET A 94 -1.90 3.59 -14.45
C MET A 94 -2.93 4.43 -15.21
N GLU A 95 -2.93 4.37 -16.55
CA GLU A 95 -3.95 5.05 -17.37
C GLU A 95 -5.35 4.47 -17.14
N ARG A 96 -5.50 3.15 -17.00
CA ARG A 96 -6.79 2.55 -16.61
C ARG A 96 -7.22 2.99 -15.21
N GLN A 97 -6.29 3.05 -14.25
CA GLN A 97 -6.57 3.52 -12.90
C GLN A 97 -7.01 4.99 -12.91
N ARG A 98 -6.35 5.85 -13.68
CA ARG A 98 -6.73 7.27 -13.85
C ARG A 98 -8.16 7.40 -14.38
N LYS A 99 -8.49 6.69 -15.46
CA LYS A 99 -9.85 6.69 -16.04
C LYS A 99 -10.92 6.20 -15.07
N ASP A 100 -10.61 5.21 -14.27
CA ASP A 100 -11.53 4.73 -13.24
C ASP A 100 -11.75 5.80 -12.16
N PHE A 101 -10.70 6.49 -11.69
CA PHE A 101 -10.86 7.63 -10.78
C PHE A 101 -11.71 8.74 -11.39
N GLU A 102 -11.41 9.16 -12.61
CA GLU A 102 -12.18 10.22 -13.31
C GLU A 102 -13.65 9.83 -13.45
N ARG A 103 -13.93 8.57 -13.73
CA ARG A 103 -15.31 8.06 -13.87
C ARG A 103 -16.06 8.04 -12.54
N VAL A 104 -15.45 7.49 -11.47
CA VAL A 104 -16.17 7.35 -10.18
C VAL A 104 -16.25 8.64 -9.39
N LEU A 105 -15.30 9.56 -9.61
CA LEU A 105 -15.22 10.87 -8.95
C LEU A 105 -15.72 12.03 -9.83
N ALA A 106 -16.40 11.74 -10.94
CA ALA A 106 -16.80 12.76 -11.91
C ALA A 106 -17.61 13.92 -11.28
N ALA A 107 -18.49 13.62 -10.34
CA ALA A 107 -19.29 14.63 -9.65
C ALA A 107 -18.43 15.53 -8.72
N GLU A 108 -17.50 14.93 -7.99
CA GLU A 108 -16.56 15.63 -7.10
C GLU A 108 -15.56 16.48 -7.90
N ILE A 109 -15.10 15.98 -9.04
CA ILE A 109 -14.23 16.71 -9.98
C ILE A 109 -14.99 17.91 -10.56
N ALA A 110 -16.23 17.72 -10.99
CA ALA A 110 -17.04 18.80 -11.56
C ALA A 110 -17.33 19.94 -10.56
N ARG A 111 -17.40 19.63 -9.25
CA ARG A 111 -17.54 20.64 -8.19
C ARG A 111 -16.20 21.27 -7.78
N GLY A 112 -15.07 20.75 -8.25
CA GLY A 112 -13.73 21.19 -7.84
C GLY A 112 -13.29 20.69 -6.45
N ASP A 113 -13.99 19.72 -5.87
CA ASP A 113 -13.66 19.11 -4.58
C ASP A 113 -12.45 18.19 -4.68
N ILE A 114 -12.34 17.49 -5.82
CA ILE A 114 -11.28 16.52 -6.14
C ILE A 114 -10.62 16.92 -7.46
N ARG A 115 -9.32 16.68 -7.53
CA ARG A 115 -8.52 16.76 -8.76
C ARG A 115 -7.77 15.47 -8.97
N VAL A 116 -7.81 14.94 -10.18
CA VAL A 116 -7.03 13.76 -10.60
C VAL A 116 -6.04 14.21 -11.67
N GLU A 117 -4.77 14.02 -11.41
CA GLU A 117 -3.67 14.50 -12.27
C GLU A 117 -2.73 13.34 -12.59
N ALA A 118 -2.31 13.25 -13.87
CA ALA A 118 -1.18 12.41 -14.26
C ALA A 118 0.12 13.16 -13.94
N LEU A 119 1.05 12.47 -13.31
CA LEU A 119 2.39 12.96 -13.00
C LEU A 119 3.42 12.26 -13.88
N PRO A 120 4.66 12.79 -13.97
CA PRO A 120 5.76 12.06 -14.59
C PRO A 120 5.95 10.67 -13.98
N ASP A 121 6.65 9.78 -14.71
CA ASP A 121 6.97 8.41 -14.28
C ASP A 121 5.74 7.53 -14.02
N ASP A 122 4.69 7.72 -14.84
CA ASP A 122 3.43 6.98 -14.74
C ASP A 122 2.77 7.04 -13.34
N ARG A 123 2.99 8.11 -12.59
CA ARG A 123 2.35 8.34 -11.30
C ARG A 123 1.03 9.07 -11.45
N LEU A 124 0.16 8.94 -10.46
CA LEU A 124 -1.08 9.72 -10.37
C LEU A 124 -1.11 10.52 -9.07
N ARG A 125 -1.84 11.62 -9.09
CA ARG A 125 -2.19 12.39 -7.89
C ARG A 125 -3.70 12.56 -7.81
N VAL A 126 -4.26 12.24 -6.67
CA VAL A 126 -5.63 12.57 -6.29
C VAL A 126 -5.55 13.63 -5.20
N GLY A 127 -5.84 14.87 -5.56
CA GLY A 127 -5.86 16.03 -4.66
C GLY A 127 -7.28 16.30 -4.17
N MET A 128 -7.41 16.61 -2.88
CA MET A 128 -8.68 17.02 -2.25
C MET A 128 -8.47 18.31 -1.46
N THR A 129 -9.41 19.25 -1.56
CA THR A 129 -9.36 20.48 -0.76
C THR A 129 -9.66 20.15 0.69
N SER A 130 -8.92 20.74 1.64
CA SER A 130 -9.19 20.50 3.06
C SER A 130 -10.59 20.98 3.47
N SER A 131 -11.10 22.04 2.87
CA SER A 131 -12.46 22.53 3.17
C SER A 131 -13.56 21.54 2.82
N THR A 132 -13.32 20.65 1.85
CA THR A 132 -14.25 19.58 1.49
C THR A 132 -14.15 18.41 2.48
N ALA A 133 -12.94 18.04 2.88
CA ALA A 133 -12.70 16.85 3.69
C ALA A 133 -12.76 17.10 5.19
N PHE A 134 -12.46 18.31 5.68
CA PHE A 134 -12.35 18.66 7.10
C PHE A 134 -13.05 19.98 7.41
N ASP A 135 -13.50 20.14 8.64
CA ASP A 135 -13.89 21.46 9.15
C ASP A 135 -12.65 22.33 9.43
N VAL A 136 -12.89 23.64 9.60
CA VAL A 136 -11.82 24.56 9.96
C VAL A 136 -11.20 24.10 11.27
N ASP A 137 -9.88 24.03 11.30
CA ASP A 137 -9.09 23.63 12.47
C ASP A 137 -9.37 22.21 13.00
N SER A 138 -10.04 21.38 12.20
CA SER A 138 -10.35 19.99 12.53
C SER A 138 -9.48 19.02 11.78
N THR A 139 -9.32 17.84 12.38
CA THR A 139 -8.71 16.65 11.81
C THR A 139 -9.72 15.54 11.55
N ASP A 140 -10.98 15.75 11.97
CA ASP A 140 -12.05 14.79 11.76
C ASP A 140 -12.59 14.93 10.33
N ILE A 141 -12.67 13.79 9.65
CA ILE A 141 -13.23 13.73 8.30
C ILE A 141 -14.72 14.03 8.36
N LYS A 142 -15.16 14.96 7.52
CA LYS A 142 -16.59 15.31 7.43
C LYS A 142 -17.44 14.11 7.03
N PRO A 143 -18.62 13.92 7.65
CA PRO A 143 -19.50 12.80 7.29
C PRO A 143 -19.84 12.72 5.81
N GLY A 144 -20.04 13.87 5.14
CA GLY A 144 -20.33 13.91 3.71
C GLY A 144 -19.17 13.54 2.81
N PHE A 145 -17.92 13.44 3.33
CA PHE A 145 -16.74 13.11 2.55
C PHE A 145 -16.41 11.61 2.57
N TYR A 146 -16.97 10.84 3.48
CA TYR A 146 -16.73 9.39 3.54
C TYR A 146 -17.09 8.69 2.23
N SER A 147 -18.22 9.04 1.60
CA SER A 147 -18.60 8.44 0.31
C SER A 147 -17.58 8.70 -0.81
N THR A 148 -16.85 9.82 -0.74
CA THR A 148 -15.75 10.13 -1.68
C THR A 148 -14.54 9.25 -1.39
N LEU A 149 -14.21 9.06 -0.11
CA LEU A 149 -13.12 8.16 0.30
C LEU A 149 -13.45 6.69 -0.02
N ASP A 150 -14.71 6.26 0.08
CA ASP A 150 -15.17 4.92 -0.36
C ASP A 150 -14.88 4.69 -1.85
N LYS A 151 -15.18 5.68 -2.69
CA LYS A 151 -14.89 5.61 -4.12
C LYS A 151 -13.38 5.53 -4.38
N ILE A 152 -12.59 6.32 -3.65
CA ILE A 152 -11.13 6.30 -3.74
C ILE A 152 -10.60 4.93 -3.32
N SER A 153 -11.04 4.40 -2.17
CA SER A 153 -10.61 3.10 -1.64
C SER A 153 -10.98 1.94 -2.59
N ALA A 154 -12.17 1.98 -3.19
CA ALA A 154 -12.59 0.98 -4.18
C ALA A 154 -11.65 0.95 -5.40
N VAL A 155 -11.24 2.11 -5.92
CA VAL A 155 -10.29 2.17 -7.04
C VAL A 155 -8.91 1.70 -6.61
N VAL A 156 -8.36 2.16 -5.48
CA VAL A 156 -7.02 1.75 -5.05
C VAL A 156 -6.94 0.27 -4.67
N ASN A 157 -8.04 -0.33 -4.20
CA ASN A 157 -8.12 -1.77 -3.94
C ASN A 157 -8.18 -2.58 -5.26
N LYS A 158 -8.94 -2.11 -6.25
CA LYS A 158 -8.96 -2.70 -7.60
C LYS A 158 -7.57 -2.69 -8.25
N TYR A 159 -6.80 -1.63 -8.04
CA TYR A 159 -5.45 -1.46 -8.57
C TYR A 159 -4.41 -1.68 -7.47
N GLY A 160 -4.32 -2.92 -6.98
CA GLY A 160 -3.51 -3.29 -5.81
C GLY A 160 -2.00 -3.12 -5.97
N LYS A 161 -1.47 -3.03 -7.20
CA LYS A 161 -0.02 -2.95 -7.49
C LYS A 161 0.51 -1.51 -7.47
N THR A 162 0.04 -0.70 -6.53
CA THR A 162 0.48 0.69 -6.33
C THR A 162 0.72 0.98 -4.86
N ARG A 163 1.66 1.88 -4.59
CA ARG A 163 1.88 2.49 -3.27
C ARG A 163 1.15 3.84 -3.24
N LEU A 164 0.71 4.23 -2.05
CA LEU A 164 0.01 5.48 -1.82
C LEU A 164 0.77 6.32 -0.77
N ASP A 165 1.21 7.50 -1.18
CA ASP A 165 1.83 8.48 -0.30
C ASP A 165 0.82 9.61 -0.05
N ILE A 166 0.30 9.71 1.18
CA ILE A 166 -0.73 10.66 1.60
C ILE A 166 -0.04 11.88 2.21
N ALA A 167 -0.20 13.03 1.60
CA ALA A 167 0.47 14.27 1.98
C ALA A 167 -0.53 15.32 2.43
N GLY A 168 -0.40 15.79 3.68
CA GLY A 168 -1.17 16.91 4.21
C GLY A 168 -0.46 18.23 4.04
N HIS A 169 -1.21 19.29 3.72
CA HIS A 169 -0.70 20.66 3.53
C HIS A 169 -1.63 21.70 4.16
N THR A 170 -1.05 22.83 4.56
CA THR A 170 -1.78 24.00 5.05
C THR A 170 -1.45 25.24 4.19
N ASP A 171 -2.16 26.32 4.41
CA ASP A 171 -1.69 27.66 4.05
C ASP A 171 -0.70 28.17 5.13
N ASP A 172 -0.22 29.41 4.98
CA ASP A 172 0.71 30.07 5.90
C ASP A 172 0.03 30.76 7.09
N THR A 173 -1.26 30.49 7.35
CA THR A 173 -1.97 31.06 8.49
C THR A 173 -1.61 30.30 9.77
N GLY A 174 -1.12 31.00 10.77
CA GLY A 174 -0.72 30.41 12.05
C GLY A 174 0.81 30.21 12.16
N THR A 175 1.23 29.35 13.08
CA THR A 175 2.65 29.05 13.25
C THR A 175 3.06 27.81 12.44
N ALA A 176 4.29 27.78 11.93
CA ALA A 176 4.79 26.65 11.17
C ALA A 176 4.70 25.33 11.95
N ALA A 177 4.97 25.33 13.26
CA ALA A 177 4.87 24.14 14.11
C ALA A 177 3.43 23.64 14.22
N TYR A 178 2.46 24.55 14.36
CA TYR A 178 1.04 24.21 14.37
C TYR A 178 0.59 23.61 13.03
N ASN A 179 0.96 24.28 11.92
CA ASN A 179 0.66 23.84 10.56
C ASN A 179 1.25 22.47 10.24
N GLN A 180 2.48 22.21 10.70
CA GLN A 180 3.10 20.89 10.57
C GLN A 180 2.27 19.82 11.27
N GLY A 181 1.95 20.00 12.54
CA GLY A 181 1.14 19.03 13.29
C GLY A 181 -0.28 18.84 12.75
N LEU A 182 -0.94 19.93 12.27
CA LEU A 182 -2.27 19.85 11.67
C LEU A 182 -2.26 19.02 10.38
N SER A 183 -1.27 19.28 9.51
CA SER A 183 -1.13 18.56 8.24
C SER A 183 -0.82 17.07 8.43
N GLU A 184 0.03 16.72 9.41
CA GLU A 184 0.33 15.33 9.78
C GLU A 184 -0.94 14.59 10.23
N ARG A 185 -1.70 15.18 11.15
CA ARG A 185 -2.93 14.56 11.65
C ARG A 185 -3.99 14.38 10.56
N ARG A 186 -4.13 15.33 9.62
CA ARG A 186 -5.06 15.21 8.49
C ARG A 186 -4.65 14.10 7.53
N ALA A 187 -3.37 13.99 7.21
CA ALA A 187 -2.85 12.89 6.40
C ALA A 187 -3.08 11.53 7.07
N ALA A 188 -2.81 11.44 8.38
CA ALA A 188 -3.04 10.24 9.18
C ALA A 188 -4.54 9.87 9.28
N ALA A 189 -5.45 10.83 9.34
CA ALA A 189 -6.88 10.56 9.34
C ALA A 189 -7.34 9.90 8.03
N VAL A 190 -6.85 10.39 6.88
CA VAL A 190 -7.13 9.77 5.57
C VAL A 190 -6.50 8.38 5.49
N GLU A 191 -5.25 8.18 5.93
CA GLU A 191 -4.61 6.87 5.99
C GLU A 191 -5.41 5.89 6.83
N SER A 192 -5.81 6.30 8.04
CA SER A 192 -6.61 5.48 8.94
C SER A 192 -7.92 5.05 8.31
N TYR A 193 -8.58 5.95 7.57
CA TYR A 193 -9.80 5.58 6.85
C TYR A 193 -9.54 4.55 5.75
N LEU A 194 -8.51 4.74 4.93
CA LEU A 194 -8.16 3.77 3.89
C LEU A 194 -7.81 2.39 4.47
N LEU A 195 -7.22 2.33 5.67
CA LEU A 195 -7.00 1.08 6.40
C LEU A 195 -8.33 0.39 6.78
N THR A 196 -9.35 1.14 7.22
CA THR A 196 -10.68 0.56 7.51
C THR A 196 -11.33 0.01 6.25
N GLU A 197 -11.05 0.62 5.10
CA GLU A 197 -11.48 0.17 3.77
C GLU A 197 -10.59 -0.94 3.17
N ARG A 198 -9.81 -1.62 4.01
CA ARG A 198 -8.97 -2.78 3.66
C ARG A 198 -7.85 -2.49 2.66
N VAL A 199 -7.43 -1.25 2.51
CA VAL A 199 -6.17 -0.96 1.80
C VAL A 199 -5.01 -1.51 2.64
N LEU A 200 -4.11 -2.27 2.01
CA LEU A 200 -3.01 -2.93 2.72
C LEU A 200 -2.08 -1.90 3.38
N PRO A 201 -1.74 -2.05 4.68
CA PRO A 201 -0.88 -1.11 5.40
C PRO A 201 0.48 -0.88 4.71
N GLN A 202 1.07 -1.92 4.10
CA GLN A 202 2.35 -1.86 3.41
C GLN A 202 2.34 -0.93 2.19
N ARG A 203 1.14 -0.60 1.67
CA ARG A 203 0.95 0.30 0.54
C ARG A 203 0.81 1.75 0.96
N LEU A 204 0.59 2.03 2.24
CA LEU A 204 0.23 3.35 2.75
C LEU A 204 1.42 4.01 3.45
N ARG A 205 1.55 5.31 3.22
CA ARG A 205 2.39 6.22 3.98
C ARG A 205 1.67 7.54 4.13
N SER A 206 1.70 8.14 5.32
CA SER A 206 1.22 9.50 5.54
C SER A 206 2.34 10.41 6.01
N SER A 207 2.28 11.67 5.59
CA SER A 207 3.23 12.72 5.96
C SER A 207 2.55 14.08 5.97
N GLY A 208 2.93 14.95 6.89
CA GLY A 208 2.55 16.34 6.88
C GLY A 208 3.68 17.21 6.35
N TYR A 209 3.36 18.24 5.63
CA TYR A 209 4.31 19.22 5.11
C TYR A 209 3.99 20.65 5.58
N GLY A 210 2.93 20.83 6.40
CA GLY A 210 2.51 22.15 6.82
C GLY A 210 2.37 23.11 5.65
N GLU A 211 2.92 24.31 5.79
CA GLU A 211 2.95 25.37 4.80
C GLU A 211 4.17 25.30 3.84
N SER A 212 5.08 24.34 4.02
CA SER A 212 6.39 24.31 3.34
C SER A 212 6.34 23.98 1.85
N ARG A 213 5.18 23.49 1.34
CA ARG A 213 5.00 23.09 -0.07
C ARG A 213 3.76 23.74 -0.69
N PRO A 214 3.75 25.07 -0.85
CA PRO A 214 2.61 25.76 -1.45
C PRO A 214 2.51 25.46 -2.96
N VAL A 215 1.28 25.32 -3.46
CA VAL A 215 0.99 25.19 -4.91
C VAL A 215 0.44 26.48 -5.50
N ALA A 216 0.12 27.46 -4.65
CA ALA A 216 -0.36 28.78 -5.04
C ALA A 216 0.15 29.84 -4.04
N SER A 217 0.07 31.12 -4.43
CA SER A 217 0.46 32.20 -3.53
C SER A 217 -0.48 32.30 -2.32
N ASN A 218 0.10 32.37 -1.12
CA ASN A 218 -0.65 32.58 0.13
C ASN A 218 -1.21 34.02 0.29
N THR A 219 -0.82 34.95 -0.57
CA THR A 219 -1.29 36.35 -0.49
C THR A 219 -2.78 36.48 -0.85
N SER A 220 -3.34 35.58 -1.63
CA SER A 220 -4.75 35.57 -2.00
C SER A 220 -5.56 34.53 -1.20
N ALA A 221 -6.81 34.85 -0.90
CA ALA A 221 -7.71 33.88 -0.25
C ALA A 221 -7.90 32.61 -1.10
N TYR A 222 -7.99 32.76 -2.41
CA TYR A 222 -8.08 31.63 -3.33
C TYR A 222 -6.83 30.76 -3.30
N GLY A 223 -5.63 31.35 -3.33
CA GLY A 223 -4.38 30.60 -3.26
C GLY A 223 -4.22 29.84 -1.94
N ARG A 224 -4.60 30.46 -0.81
CA ARG A 224 -4.64 29.78 0.48
C ARG A 224 -5.59 28.57 0.46
N THR A 225 -6.75 28.68 -0.20
CA THR A 225 -7.67 27.52 -0.33
C THR A 225 -7.04 26.37 -1.10
N LEU A 226 -6.25 26.65 -2.14
CA LEU A 226 -5.52 25.63 -2.88
C LEU A 226 -4.39 25.00 -2.05
N ASN A 227 -3.75 25.78 -1.18
CA ASN A 227 -2.68 25.29 -0.32
C ASN A 227 -3.21 24.39 0.80
N ARG A 228 -4.40 24.67 1.34
CA ARG A 228 -5.07 23.77 2.31
C ARG A 228 -5.63 22.55 1.60
N ARG A 229 -4.85 21.48 1.51
CA ARG A 229 -5.20 20.28 0.76
C ARG A 229 -4.60 19.01 1.38
N VAL A 230 -5.15 17.87 1.01
CA VAL A 230 -4.52 16.56 1.16
C VAL A 230 -4.37 15.97 -0.23
N GLU A 231 -3.20 15.41 -0.51
CA GLU A 231 -2.88 14.75 -1.77
C GLU A 231 -2.60 13.27 -1.51
N ILE A 232 -3.09 12.40 -2.39
CA ILE A 232 -2.70 10.99 -2.44
C ILE A 232 -1.91 10.80 -3.72
N THR A 233 -0.59 10.65 -3.60
CA THR A 233 0.26 10.27 -4.73
C THR A 233 0.26 8.76 -4.84
N ILE A 234 0.06 8.25 -6.04
CA ILE A 234 -0.10 6.83 -6.35
C ILE A 234 1.05 6.43 -7.27
N ASP A 235 1.97 5.66 -6.71
CA ASP A 235 3.18 5.20 -7.40
C ASP A 235 3.02 3.74 -7.82
N PRO A 236 3.31 3.37 -9.07
CA PRO A 236 3.31 1.97 -9.50
C PRO A 236 4.42 1.16 -8.82
N ILE A 237 4.12 -0.08 -8.46
CA ILE A 237 5.11 -1.04 -7.97
C ILE A 237 5.63 -1.81 -9.18
N VAL A 238 6.79 -1.40 -9.67
CA VAL A 238 7.42 -1.94 -10.89
C VAL A 238 8.42 -3.02 -10.53
N ALA A 239 8.46 -4.11 -11.31
CA ALA A 239 9.52 -5.09 -11.22
C ALA A 239 10.84 -4.43 -11.69
N GLU A 240 11.89 -4.53 -10.88
CA GLU A 240 13.22 -4.16 -11.32
C GLU A 240 13.67 -5.15 -12.41
N THR A 241 13.94 -4.65 -13.60
CA THR A 241 14.67 -5.38 -14.63
C THR A 241 16.12 -5.40 -14.18
N GLY A 242 16.57 -6.53 -13.61
CA GLY A 242 17.99 -6.78 -13.32
C GLY A 242 18.79 -6.94 -14.60
#